data_c8a48edec48fcd1ae3752d89ad0c3589
#
_entry.id   c8a48edec48fcd1ae3752d89ad0c3589
#
_cell.length_a   1.000
_cell.length_b   1.000
_cell.length_c   1.000
_cell.angle_alpha   90.00
_cell.angle_beta   90.00
_cell.angle_gamma   90.00
#
_symmetry.space_group_name_H-M   'P 1'
#
loop_
_entity.id
_entity.type
_entity.pdbx_description
1 polymer ?
#
loop_
_entity_poly.entity_id
_entity_poly.type
_entity_poly.pdbx_seq_one_letter_code
_entity_poly.pdbx_strand_id
1 'polypeptide(L)'
;MATSTTTLNKDFEWVVTKFETMIKRETEISVAIPTIGILTEVIRNSHATTIMGLQKDLEDAAKQLKTCPFNQSISLSSVCDLFIRFVTRTSLDFPNFDHVNRIKISQLADKFIRDGVTILVHGFSRVVLALLLNAAFQGKRFSVIVTESRPDSSGYKTAARLQAANIPVKLIMDGGVSRIIDKVDYVLCGAEAIVENGGIVNKIGTYQISIVAKAFKKPFYVAAESFKFTRSYPLNQSDIESLKNEHISEPFKVCNSCSNCENPEQLTIDSPTLDYTPPSYITLLFTELGVLTPSAVSDELIKLYY
;
A
#
# COMPACT_ATOMS: atom_id res chain seq x y z
N MET A 1 9.54 -25.62 29.06
CA MET A 1 9.55 -25.51 27.60
C MET A 1 8.29 -26.21 27.09
N ALA A 2 7.24 -25.47 26.86
CA ALA A 2 6.00 -25.99 26.28
C ALA A 2 5.79 -25.26 24.97
N THR A 3 6.04 -25.98 23.88
CA THR A 3 5.71 -25.58 22.51
C THR A 3 4.19 -25.58 22.38
N SER A 4 3.57 -24.39 22.38
CA SER A 4 2.16 -24.21 22.04
C SER A 4 1.99 -24.43 20.53
N THR A 5 1.73 -25.65 20.12
CA THR A 5 1.17 -25.98 18.81
C THR A 5 -0.22 -25.37 18.72
N THR A 6 -0.32 -24.24 18.01
CA THR A 6 -1.61 -23.63 17.64
C THR A 6 -2.31 -24.62 16.69
N THR A 7 -3.31 -25.33 17.19
CA THR A 7 -4.20 -26.16 16.36
C THR A 7 -4.95 -25.28 15.39
N LEU A 8 -4.48 -25.22 14.14
CA LEU A 8 -5.18 -24.61 13.02
C LEU A 8 -6.54 -25.31 12.85
N ASN A 9 -7.61 -24.54 12.89
CA ASN A 9 -8.97 -25.07 12.76
C ASN A 9 -9.17 -25.55 11.32
N LYS A 10 -9.33 -26.87 11.10
CA LYS A 10 -9.46 -27.50 9.78
C LYS A 10 -10.63 -26.95 8.93
N ASP A 11 -11.61 -26.32 9.57
CA ASP A 11 -12.82 -25.83 8.92
C ASP A 11 -12.57 -24.63 7.98
N PHE A 12 -11.41 -23.97 8.06
CA PHE A 12 -11.07 -22.78 7.26
C PHE A 12 -9.86 -22.95 6.32
N GLU A 13 -9.38 -24.17 6.08
CA GLU A 13 -8.28 -24.42 5.13
C GLU A 13 -8.61 -23.95 3.70
N TRP A 14 -9.88 -24.00 3.30
CA TRP A 14 -10.35 -23.52 2.01
C TRP A 14 -10.15 -22.01 1.82
N VAL A 15 -10.11 -21.24 2.91
CA VAL A 15 -9.92 -19.77 2.92
C VAL A 15 -8.57 -19.42 2.31
N VAL A 16 -7.50 -20.10 2.73
CA VAL A 16 -6.13 -19.87 2.24
C VAL A 16 -6.02 -20.25 0.76
N THR A 17 -6.52 -21.43 0.39
CA THR A 17 -6.46 -21.93 -1.00
C THR A 17 -7.20 -21.00 -1.97
N LYS A 18 -8.36 -20.50 -1.55
CA LYS A 18 -9.16 -19.59 -2.35
C LYS A 18 -8.50 -18.22 -2.48
N PHE A 19 -7.94 -17.71 -1.41
CA PHE A 19 -7.19 -16.47 -1.38
C PHE A 19 -6.00 -16.49 -2.35
N GLU A 20 -5.19 -17.55 -2.29
CA GLU A 20 -4.09 -17.76 -3.22
C GLU A 20 -4.53 -17.80 -4.68
N THR A 21 -5.65 -18.49 -4.94
CA THR A 21 -6.20 -18.59 -6.29
C THR A 21 -6.65 -17.25 -6.83
N MET A 22 -7.28 -16.41 -5.99
CA MET A 22 -7.72 -15.07 -6.36
C MET A 22 -6.55 -14.13 -6.64
N ILE A 23 -5.51 -14.16 -5.78
CA ILE A 23 -4.31 -13.33 -5.98
C ILE A 23 -3.52 -13.75 -7.23
N LYS A 24 -3.39 -15.06 -7.48
CA LYS A 24 -2.69 -15.56 -8.68
C LYS A 24 -3.41 -15.21 -9.99
N ARG A 25 -4.73 -15.15 -9.99
CA ARG A 25 -5.53 -14.82 -11.20
C ARG A 25 -5.43 -13.35 -11.60
N GLU A 26 -5.33 -12.46 -10.65
CA GLU A 26 -5.36 -11.02 -10.90
C GLU A 26 -4.24 -10.33 -10.12
N THR A 27 -3.06 -10.28 -10.68
CA THR A 27 -1.85 -9.64 -10.10
C THR A 27 -2.01 -8.13 -9.83
N GLU A 28 -3.12 -7.53 -10.26
CA GLU A 28 -3.41 -6.10 -10.12
C GLU A 28 -4.46 -5.77 -9.04
N ILE A 29 -5.06 -6.78 -8.40
CA ILE A 29 -6.10 -6.53 -7.38
C ILE A 29 -5.45 -6.15 -6.04
N SER A 30 -6.11 -5.23 -5.33
CA SER A 30 -5.83 -4.95 -3.92
C SER A 30 -6.04 -6.21 -3.10
N VAL A 31 -5.14 -6.49 -2.18
CA VAL A 31 -5.30 -7.51 -1.15
C VAL A 31 -6.65 -7.39 -0.42
N ALA A 32 -7.18 -6.17 -0.33
CA ALA A 32 -8.47 -5.90 0.31
C ALA A 32 -9.64 -6.63 -0.39
N ILE A 33 -9.69 -6.63 -1.73
CA ILE A 33 -10.81 -7.22 -2.48
C ILE A 33 -10.96 -8.73 -2.23
N PRO A 34 -9.91 -9.56 -2.45
CA PRO A 34 -10.01 -10.99 -2.15
C PRO A 34 -10.24 -11.25 -0.66
N THR A 35 -9.66 -10.46 0.25
CA THR A 35 -9.87 -10.59 1.69
C THR A 35 -11.33 -10.36 2.06
N ILE A 36 -11.93 -9.25 1.63
CA ILE A 36 -13.33 -8.94 1.89
C ILE A 36 -14.25 -9.98 1.25
N GLY A 37 -13.95 -10.40 0.01
CA GLY A 37 -14.73 -11.43 -0.69
C GLY A 37 -14.76 -12.75 0.09
N ILE A 38 -13.63 -13.21 0.57
CA ILE A 38 -13.51 -14.45 1.34
C ILE A 38 -14.20 -14.33 2.70
N LEU A 39 -13.97 -13.25 3.44
CA LEU A 39 -14.62 -13.04 4.73
C LEU A 39 -16.16 -12.93 4.57
N THR A 40 -16.63 -12.35 3.47
CA THR A 40 -18.06 -12.35 3.12
C THR A 40 -18.58 -13.77 2.86
N GLU A 41 -17.78 -14.63 2.24
CA GLU A 41 -18.16 -16.02 2.02
C GLU A 41 -18.13 -16.85 3.32
N VAL A 42 -17.21 -16.55 4.22
CA VAL A 42 -17.23 -17.11 5.59
C VAL A 42 -18.56 -16.79 6.29
N ILE A 43 -19.05 -15.54 6.16
CA ILE A 43 -20.36 -15.16 6.71
C ILE A 43 -21.50 -15.99 6.08
N ARG A 44 -21.48 -16.16 4.77
CA ARG A 44 -22.52 -16.93 4.06
C ARG A 44 -22.54 -18.41 4.43
N ASN A 45 -21.38 -18.97 4.74
CA ASN A 45 -21.20 -20.38 5.08
C ASN A 45 -21.22 -20.63 6.61
N SER A 46 -21.25 -19.58 7.43
CA SER A 46 -21.30 -19.70 8.87
C SER A 46 -22.65 -20.24 9.32
N HIS A 47 -22.61 -21.23 10.21
CA HIS A 47 -23.78 -21.76 10.91
C HIS A 47 -24.01 -21.11 12.29
N ALA A 48 -23.28 -20.03 12.57
CA ALA A 48 -23.40 -19.32 13.85
C ALA A 48 -24.79 -18.69 13.99
N THR A 49 -25.44 -19.00 15.09
CA THR A 49 -26.77 -18.44 15.44
C THR A 49 -26.67 -17.14 16.25
N THR A 50 -25.47 -16.73 16.62
CA THR A 50 -25.21 -15.53 17.42
C THR A 50 -24.14 -14.65 16.77
N ILE A 51 -24.20 -13.33 17.01
CA ILE A 51 -23.18 -12.38 16.54
C ILE A 51 -21.79 -12.73 17.08
N MET A 52 -21.69 -13.17 18.33
CA MET A 52 -20.41 -13.62 18.92
C MET A 52 -19.87 -14.89 18.25
N GLY A 53 -20.72 -15.82 17.84
CA GLY A 53 -20.33 -17.00 17.07
C GLY A 53 -19.80 -16.60 15.69
N LEU A 54 -20.51 -15.72 14.98
CA LEU A 54 -20.08 -15.20 13.70
C LEU A 54 -18.75 -14.42 13.79
N GLN A 55 -18.59 -13.61 14.83
CA GLN A 55 -17.34 -12.90 15.09
C GLN A 55 -16.16 -13.88 15.27
N LYS A 56 -16.37 -14.96 16.02
CA LYS A 56 -15.35 -15.99 16.22
C LYS A 56 -14.97 -16.68 14.91
N ASP A 57 -15.96 -17.05 14.07
CA ASP A 57 -15.71 -17.65 12.77
C ASP A 57 -14.87 -16.72 11.88
N LEU A 58 -15.19 -15.41 11.88
CA LEU A 58 -14.44 -14.39 11.14
C LEU A 58 -13.02 -14.19 11.68
N GLU A 59 -12.84 -14.19 13.01
CA GLU A 59 -11.52 -14.08 13.64
C GLU A 59 -10.64 -15.29 13.31
N ASP A 60 -11.21 -16.50 13.33
CA ASP A 60 -10.49 -17.73 12.98
C ASP A 60 -10.11 -17.75 11.50
N ALA A 61 -11.00 -17.34 10.60
CA ALA A 61 -10.69 -17.18 9.17
C ALA A 61 -9.62 -16.10 8.93
N ALA A 62 -9.69 -14.98 9.64
CA ALA A 62 -8.69 -13.91 9.54
C ALA A 62 -7.31 -14.36 10.03
N LYS A 63 -7.23 -15.17 11.08
CA LYS A 63 -5.97 -15.78 11.53
C LYS A 63 -5.35 -16.64 10.44
N GLN A 64 -6.16 -17.46 9.75
CA GLN A 64 -5.70 -18.28 8.63
C GLN A 64 -5.15 -17.42 7.49
N LEU A 65 -5.85 -16.35 7.11
CA LEU A 65 -5.39 -15.42 6.08
C LEU A 65 -4.06 -14.74 6.47
N LYS A 66 -3.89 -14.36 7.73
CA LYS A 66 -2.67 -13.72 8.23
C LYS A 66 -1.46 -14.66 8.23
N THR A 67 -1.66 -15.96 8.31
CA THR A 67 -0.59 -16.98 8.28
C THR A 67 -0.24 -17.43 6.85
N CYS A 68 -0.94 -16.94 5.83
CA CYS A 68 -0.71 -17.33 4.45
C CYS A 68 0.66 -16.82 3.95
N PRO A 69 1.56 -17.71 3.50
CA PRO A 69 2.92 -17.33 3.09
C PRO A 69 2.98 -16.47 1.82
N PHE A 70 1.91 -16.46 1.02
CA PHE A 70 1.84 -15.72 -0.25
C PHE A 70 1.50 -14.23 -0.08
N ASN A 71 1.12 -13.79 1.13
CA ASN A 71 0.74 -12.41 1.32
C ASN A 71 1.31 -11.79 2.59
N GLN A 72 2.39 -11.07 2.42
CA GLN A 72 3.09 -10.33 3.47
C GLN A 72 2.66 -8.85 3.52
N SER A 73 1.46 -8.53 3.02
CA SER A 73 0.96 -7.16 3.06
C SER A 73 0.53 -6.76 4.47
N ILE A 74 1.14 -5.70 4.99
CA ILE A 74 0.77 -5.08 6.28
C ILE A 74 -0.71 -4.71 6.28
N SER A 75 -1.25 -4.34 5.11
CA SER A 75 -2.66 -3.96 4.95
C SER A 75 -3.63 -5.13 5.12
N LEU A 76 -3.22 -6.39 4.93
CA LEU A 76 -4.09 -7.56 5.12
C LEU A 76 -4.65 -7.63 6.53
N SER A 77 -3.78 -7.47 7.53
CA SER A 77 -4.22 -7.49 8.94
C SER A 77 -5.23 -6.39 9.22
N SER A 78 -4.95 -5.16 8.76
CA SER A 78 -5.84 -4.01 8.95
C SER A 78 -7.18 -4.20 8.25
N VAL A 79 -7.20 -4.77 7.04
CA VAL A 79 -8.43 -5.08 6.31
C VAL A 79 -9.28 -6.11 7.05
N CYS A 80 -8.67 -7.19 7.56
CA CYS A 80 -9.39 -8.19 8.36
C CYS A 80 -10.02 -7.55 9.61
N ASP A 81 -9.24 -6.78 10.35
CA ASP A 81 -9.68 -6.17 11.61
C ASP A 81 -10.81 -5.15 11.38
N LEU A 82 -10.70 -4.31 10.34
CA LEU A 82 -11.75 -3.36 9.97
C LEU A 82 -13.02 -4.06 9.48
N PHE A 83 -12.88 -5.13 8.67
CA PHE A 83 -14.03 -5.86 8.17
C PHE A 83 -14.80 -6.55 9.30
N ILE A 84 -14.11 -7.22 10.23
CA ILE A 84 -14.75 -7.87 11.38
C ILE A 84 -15.52 -6.85 12.21
N ARG A 85 -14.93 -5.68 12.48
CA ARG A 85 -15.61 -4.60 13.22
C ARG A 85 -16.79 -4.03 12.46
N PHE A 86 -16.65 -3.87 11.15
CA PHE A 86 -17.73 -3.37 10.31
C PHE A 86 -18.92 -4.33 10.36
N VAL A 87 -18.70 -5.63 10.17
CA VAL A 87 -19.75 -6.66 10.19
C VAL A 87 -20.43 -6.75 11.56
N THR A 88 -19.67 -6.60 12.64
CA THR A 88 -20.24 -6.62 13.99
C THR A 88 -21.07 -5.37 14.33
N ARG A 89 -20.92 -4.29 13.59
CA ARG A 89 -21.61 -3.01 13.82
C ARG A 89 -22.69 -2.66 12.79
N THR A 90 -22.64 -3.20 11.58
CA THR A 90 -23.51 -2.75 10.47
C THR A 90 -24.01 -3.93 9.63
N SER A 91 -25.21 -3.84 9.07
CA SER A 91 -25.76 -4.81 8.13
C SER A 91 -25.14 -4.68 6.72
N LEU A 92 -24.98 -5.83 6.07
CA LEU A 92 -24.22 -6.10 4.85
C LEU A 92 -24.80 -5.50 3.56
N ASP A 93 -24.09 -4.52 2.96
CA ASP A 93 -24.26 -4.17 1.54
C ASP A 93 -22.97 -3.55 0.95
N PHE A 94 -22.00 -4.37 0.50
CA PHE A 94 -20.78 -3.83 -0.16
C PHE A 94 -20.18 -4.71 -1.27
N PRO A 95 -20.62 -4.63 -2.54
CA PRO A 95 -19.88 -5.23 -3.65
C PRO A 95 -18.76 -4.37 -4.27
N ASN A 96 -18.64 -3.05 -3.98
CA ASN A 96 -17.74 -2.15 -4.73
C ASN A 96 -16.92 -1.16 -3.88
N PHE A 97 -16.57 -1.52 -2.65
CA PHE A 97 -15.91 -0.62 -1.69
C PHE A 97 -14.61 0.02 -2.20
N ASP A 98 -13.73 -0.75 -2.83
CA ASP A 98 -12.41 -0.30 -3.28
C ASP A 98 -12.50 0.69 -4.47
N HIS A 99 -13.47 0.52 -5.36
CA HIS A 99 -13.67 1.42 -6.51
C HIS A 99 -14.26 2.77 -6.06
N VAL A 100 -15.25 2.73 -5.17
CA VAL A 100 -15.92 3.94 -4.65
C VAL A 100 -14.92 4.80 -3.88
N ASN A 101 -14.08 4.19 -3.04
CA ASN A 101 -13.06 4.92 -2.28
C ASN A 101 -12.07 5.64 -3.18
N ARG A 102 -11.58 4.98 -4.24
CA ARG A 102 -10.65 5.61 -5.20
C ARG A 102 -11.28 6.79 -5.94
N ILE A 103 -12.54 6.70 -6.33
CA ILE A 103 -13.26 7.82 -6.95
C ILE A 103 -13.36 9.00 -5.97
N LYS A 104 -13.74 8.73 -4.72
CA LYS A 104 -13.85 9.77 -3.69
C LYS A 104 -12.50 10.44 -3.41
N ILE A 105 -11.42 9.66 -3.27
CA ILE A 105 -10.06 10.20 -3.12
C ILE A 105 -9.69 11.06 -4.33
N SER A 106 -9.99 10.61 -5.55
CA SER A 106 -9.69 11.36 -6.78
C SER A 106 -10.42 12.70 -6.81
N GLN A 107 -11.67 12.76 -6.38
CA GLN A 107 -12.45 14.00 -6.29
C GLN A 107 -11.90 14.98 -5.24
N LEU A 108 -11.50 14.48 -4.07
CA LEU A 108 -10.94 15.29 -2.99
C LEU A 108 -9.57 15.86 -3.38
N ALA A 109 -8.73 15.06 -4.03
CA ALA A 109 -7.38 15.46 -4.44
C ALA A 109 -7.36 16.29 -5.74
N ASP A 110 -8.47 16.37 -6.47
CA ASP A 110 -8.55 17.07 -7.76
C ASP A 110 -8.09 18.51 -7.69
N LYS A 111 -8.42 19.24 -6.61
CA LYS A 111 -8.04 20.64 -6.40
C LYS A 111 -6.51 20.85 -6.29
N PHE A 112 -5.75 19.80 -6.02
CA PHE A 112 -4.30 19.87 -5.89
C PHE A 112 -3.57 19.68 -7.22
N ILE A 113 -4.23 19.10 -8.23
CA ILE A 113 -3.68 19.02 -9.59
C ILE A 113 -4.14 20.26 -10.37
N ARG A 114 -3.19 21.12 -10.67
CA ARG A 114 -3.40 22.34 -11.47
C ARG A 114 -2.78 22.19 -12.85
N ASP A 115 -3.20 23.05 -13.77
CA ASP A 115 -2.56 23.12 -15.08
C ASP A 115 -1.10 23.55 -14.99
N GLY A 116 -0.25 22.93 -15.79
CA GLY A 116 1.17 23.23 -15.89
C GLY A 116 2.06 22.60 -14.82
N VAL A 117 1.50 21.89 -13.83
CA VAL A 117 2.30 21.28 -12.75
C VAL A 117 3.08 20.05 -13.23
N THR A 118 4.25 19.84 -12.65
CA THR A 118 5.07 18.64 -12.80
C THR A 118 5.04 17.84 -11.50
N ILE A 119 4.54 16.63 -11.56
CA ILE A 119 4.33 15.74 -10.41
C ILE A 119 5.37 14.62 -10.44
N LEU A 120 6.07 14.40 -9.32
CA LEU A 120 6.94 13.24 -9.15
C LEU A 120 6.15 12.11 -8.50
N VAL A 121 6.20 10.92 -9.10
CA VAL A 121 5.54 9.70 -8.62
C VAL A 121 6.58 8.60 -8.44
N HIS A 122 6.43 7.80 -7.37
CA HIS A 122 7.29 6.66 -7.08
C HIS A 122 6.49 5.36 -7.09
N GLY A 123 7.00 4.37 -7.83
CA GLY A 123 6.40 3.04 -7.91
C GLY A 123 5.04 3.00 -8.60
N PHE A 124 4.25 1.98 -8.27
CA PHE A 124 2.90 1.78 -8.79
C PHE A 124 1.87 1.85 -7.67
N SER A 125 0.99 2.82 -7.74
CA SER A 125 -0.17 2.96 -6.86
C SER A 125 -1.44 3.12 -7.67
N ARG A 126 -2.44 2.27 -7.42
CA ARG A 126 -3.74 2.32 -8.10
C ARG A 126 -4.51 3.59 -7.77
N VAL A 127 -4.40 4.06 -6.53
CA VAL A 127 -5.03 5.30 -6.08
C VAL A 127 -4.41 6.50 -6.78
N VAL A 128 -3.08 6.59 -6.78
CA VAL A 128 -2.35 7.66 -7.48
C VAL A 128 -2.66 7.66 -8.97
N LEU A 129 -2.64 6.47 -9.59
CA LEU A 129 -2.98 6.33 -11.00
C LEU A 129 -4.41 6.79 -11.30
N ALA A 130 -5.40 6.33 -10.51
CA ALA A 130 -6.80 6.72 -10.67
C ALA A 130 -6.99 8.25 -10.54
N LEU A 131 -6.28 8.87 -9.59
CA LEU A 131 -6.32 10.31 -9.35
C LEU A 131 -5.75 11.08 -10.56
N LEU A 132 -4.61 10.67 -11.10
CA LEU A 132 -3.99 11.30 -12.26
C LEU A 132 -4.83 11.11 -13.53
N LEU A 133 -5.38 9.90 -13.75
CA LEU A 133 -6.25 9.62 -14.89
C LEU A 133 -7.55 10.43 -14.81
N ASN A 134 -8.15 10.56 -13.63
CA ASN A 134 -9.33 11.40 -13.44
C ASN A 134 -9.06 12.87 -13.73
N ALA A 135 -7.93 13.41 -13.27
CA ALA A 135 -7.54 14.79 -13.57
C ALA A 135 -7.34 15.04 -15.08
N ALA A 136 -6.71 14.09 -15.77
CA ALA A 136 -6.55 14.16 -17.23
C ALA A 136 -7.90 14.05 -17.96
N PHE A 137 -8.80 13.18 -17.51
CA PHE A 137 -10.17 13.07 -18.05
C PHE A 137 -10.96 14.37 -17.90
N GLN A 138 -10.73 15.12 -16.82
CA GLN A 138 -11.31 16.45 -16.60
C GLN A 138 -10.64 17.56 -17.46
N GLY A 139 -9.69 17.21 -18.32
CA GLY A 139 -9.04 18.13 -19.22
C GLY A 139 -7.85 18.90 -18.63
N LYS A 140 -7.37 18.55 -17.43
CA LYS A 140 -6.20 19.19 -16.82
C LYS A 140 -4.91 18.83 -17.56
N ARG A 141 -4.01 19.79 -17.73
CA ARG A 141 -2.73 19.64 -18.41
C ARG A 141 -1.60 19.67 -17.41
N PHE A 142 -0.95 18.54 -17.20
CA PHE A 142 0.16 18.37 -16.27
C PHE A 142 1.17 17.36 -16.84
N SER A 143 2.35 17.29 -16.27
CA SER A 143 3.36 16.29 -16.60
C SER A 143 3.72 15.45 -15.39
N VAL A 144 4.12 14.20 -15.63
CA VAL A 144 4.49 13.28 -14.57
C VAL A 144 5.91 12.77 -14.77
N ILE A 145 6.71 12.83 -13.73
CA ILE A 145 8.00 12.17 -13.67
C ILE A 145 7.82 10.93 -12.79
N VAL A 146 8.19 9.77 -13.31
CA VAL A 146 8.05 8.49 -12.58
C VAL A 146 9.43 7.93 -12.33
N THR A 147 9.72 7.50 -11.12
CA THR A 147 10.93 6.75 -10.82
C THR A 147 10.74 5.28 -11.19
N GLU A 148 11.80 4.57 -11.58
CA GLU A 148 11.70 3.16 -12.00
C GLU A 148 11.27 2.22 -10.87
N SER A 149 11.53 2.57 -9.61
CA SER A 149 11.18 1.81 -8.40
C SER A 149 11.82 0.42 -8.35
N ARG A 150 13.12 0.37 -8.08
CA ARG A 150 13.83 -0.90 -7.85
C ARG A 150 13.51 -1.43 -6.44
N PRO A 151 13.48 -2.76 -6.23
CA PRO A 151 13.84 -3.84 -7.20
C PRO A 151 12.70 -4.27 -8.13
N ASP A 152 11.41 -3.96 -7.84
CA ASP A 152 10.24 -4.50 -8.54
C ASP A 152 9.97 -3.83 -9.91
N SER A 153 10.65 -2.72 -10.21
CA SER A 153 10.51 -1.95 -11.44
C SER A 153 9.06 -1.51 -11.75
N SER A 154 8.24 -1.36 -10.72
CA SER A 154 6.81 -1.03 -10.85
C SER A 154 6.55 0.36 -11.46
N GLY A 155 7.53 1.24 -11.46
CA GLY A 155 7.45 2.53 -12.12
C GLY A 155 7.21 2.46 -13.63
N TYR A 156 7.73 1.41 -14.30
CA TYR A 156 7.47 1.19 -15.73
C TYR A 156 5.98 0.98 -16.01
N LYS A 157 5.28 0.24 -15.12
CA LYS A 157 3.85 0.01 -15.23
C LYS A 157 3.06 1.31 -15.08
N THR A 158 3.45 2.16 -14.13
CA THR A 158 2.86 3.49 -13.94
C THR A 158 3.06 4.35 -15.18
N ALA A 159 4.30 4.44 -15.69
CA ALA A 159 4.63 5.21 -16.87
C ALA A 159 3.83 4.77 -18.11
N ALA A 160 3.74 3.46 -18.36
CA ALA A 160 2.98 2.91 -19.48
C ALA A 160 1.49 3.26 -19.41
N ARG A 161 0.87 3.16 -18.20
CA ARG A 161 -0.56 3.50 -18.01
C ARG A 161 -0.84 4.98 -18.22
N LEU A 162 0.04 5.86 -17.74
CA LEU A 162 -0.08 7.31 -17.93
C LEU A 162 0.13 7.70 -19.40
N GLN A 163 1.11 7.09 -20.06
CA GLN A 163 1.37 7.31 -21.49
C GLN A 163 0.18 6.88 -22.36
N ALA A 164 -0.44 5.74 -22.05
CA ALA A 164 -1.64 5.27 -22.73
C ALA A 164 -2.84 6.24 -22.60
N ALA A 165 -2.84 7.06 -21.54
CA ALA A 165 -3.82 8.13 -21.32
C ALA A 165 -3.38 9.49 -21.91
N ASN A 166 -2.34 9.54 -22.74
CA ASN A 166 -1.77 10.75 -23.34
C ASN A 166 -1.28 11.79 -22.32
N ILE A 167 -0.90 11.37 -21.11
CA ILE A 167 -0.29 12.24 -20.12
C ILE A 167 1.23 12.27 -20.40
N PRO A 168 1.86 13.46 -20.53
CA PRO A 168 3.30 13.57 -20.69
C PRO A 168 4.05 12.92 -19.51
N VAL A 169 4.82 11.88 -19.81
CA VAL A 169 5.54 11.10 -18.78
C VAL A 169 7.02 11.05 -19.07
N LYS A 170 7.83 11.17 -18.02
CA LYS A 170 9.26 10.92 -18.04
C LYS A 170 9.63 9.90 -17.00
N LEU A 171 10.25 8.80 -17.42
CA LEU A 171 10.79 7.79 -16.50
C LEU A 171 12.23 8.15 -16.13
N ILE A 172 12.60 8.00 -14.86
CA ILE A 172 13.95 8.25 -14.34
C ILE A 172 14.39 7.11 -13.41
N MET A 173 15.70 6.97 -13.22
CA MET A 173 16.25 6.10 -12.19
C MET A 173 15.94 6.64 -10.79
N ASP A 174 15.82 5.77 -9.79
CA ASP A 174 15.52 6.16 -8.40
C ASP A 174 16.59 7.10 -7.83
N GLY A 175 17.87 6.89 -8.13
CA GLY A 175 18.97 7.78 -7.74
C GLY A 175 18.97 9.15 -8.45
N GLY A 176 18.14 9.33 -9.49
CA GLY A 176 18.08 10.56 -10.27
C GLY A 176 17.17 11.66 -9.69
N VAL A 177 16.49 11.42 -8.58
CA VAL A 177 15.49 12.33 -8.02
C VAL A 177 16.07 13.70 -7.67
N SER A 178 17.22 13.75 -6.99
CA SER A 178 17.86 15.01 -6.59
C SER A 178 18.22 15.90 -7.79
N ARG A 179 18.54 15.29 -8.95
CA ARG A 179 18.87 16.03 -10.17
C ARG A 179 17.68 16.75 -10.80
N ILE A 180 16.46 16.26 -10.55
CA ILE A 180 15.26 16.79 -11.25
C ILE A 180 14.30 17.52 -10.34
N ILE A 181 14.51 17.44 -9.02
CA ILE A 181 13.54 17.92 -8.02
C ILE A 181 13.22 19.40 -8.16
N ASP A 182 14.14 20.21 -8.66
CA ASP A 182 13.89 21.65 -8.93
C ASP A 182 12.73 21.86 -9.92
N LYS A 183 12.55 20.94 -10.88
CA LYS A 183 11.51 20.98 -11.90
C LYS A 183 10.18 20.39 -11.43
N VAL A 184 10.16 19.79 -10.23
CA VAL A 184 8.98 19.17 -9.66
C VAL A 184 8.24 20.18 -8.79
N ASP A 185 6.93 20.26 -8.91
CA ASP A 185 6.11 21.09 -8.05
C ASP A 185 5.80 20.40 -6.73
N TYR A 186 5.49 19.08 -6.77
CA TYR A 186 5.27 18.26 -5.59
C TYR A 186 5.45 16.78 -5.91
N VAL A 187 5.64 15.99 -4.84
CA VAL A 187 5.68 14.54 -4.89
C VAL A 187 4.29 13.99 -4.54
N LEU A 188 3.85 12.97 -5.28
CA LEU A 188 2.62 12.23 -4.99
C LEU A 188 2.91 10.74 -5.00
N CYS A 189 2.74 10.07 -3.87
CA CYS A 189 2.95 8.62 -3.77
C CYS A 189 1.74 7.92 -3.15
N GLY A 190 1.70 6.60 -3.26
CA GLY A 190 0.80 5.74 -2.51
C GLY A 190 1.35 5.39 -1.14
N ALA A 191 0.65 4.49 -0.45
CA ALA A 191 1.15 3.82 0.74
C ALA A 191 0.71 2.35 0.74
N GLU A 192 1.56 1.48 1.29
CA GLU A 192 1.20 0.10 1.64
C GLU A 192 0.50 0.09 3.00
N ALA A 193 0.95 0.92 3.94
CA ALA A 193 0.28 1.16 5.21
C ALA A 193 0.47 2.61 5.67
N ILE A 194 -0.51 3.13 6.41
CA ILE A 194 -0.46 4.40 7.13
C ILE A 194 -0.45 4.05 8.61
N VAL A 195 0.59 4.46 9.31
CA VAL A 195 0.79 4.10 10.72
C VAL A 195 0.24 5.17 11.67
N GLU A 196 0.05 4.81 12.93
CA GLU A 196 -0.68 5.61 13.93
C GLU A 196 -0.12 7.03 14.11
N ASN A 197 1.19 7.22 13.97
CA ASN A 197 1.80 8.55 14.07
C ASN A 197 1.63 9.41 12.81
N GLY A 198 0.94 8.92 11.78
CA GLY A 198 0.73 9.59 10.50
C GLY A 198 1.87 9.44 9.50
N GLY A 199 2.89 8.63 9.81
CA GLY A 199 3.88 8.18 8.85
C GLY A 199 3.33 7.11 7.91
N ILE A 200 4.11 6.73 6.91
CA ILE A 200 3.72 5.69 5.95
C ILE A 200 4.80 4.65 5.79
N VAL A 201 4.39 3.43 5.48
CA VAL A 201 5.23 2.37 4.93
C VAL A 201 4.91 2.23 3.46
N ASN A 202 5.92 2.26 2.61
CA ASN A 202 5.75 2.13 1.16
C ASN A 202 6.99 1.50 0.52
N LYS A 203 7.00 1.36 -0.80
CA LYS A 203 8.13 0.84 -1.57
C LYS A 203 9.42 1.58 -1.23
N ILE A 204 10.52 0.80 -1.14
CA ILE A 204 11.86 1.34 -0.88
C ILE A 204 12.18 2.49 -1.83
N GLY A 205 12.77 3.57 -1.31
CA GLY A 205 13.01 4.82 -2.03
C GLY A 205 12.02 5.93 -1.70
N THR A 206 10.86 5.60 -1.12
CA THR A 206 9.85 6.60 -0.73
C THR A 206 10.42 7.56 0.32
N TYR A 207 11.08 7.03 1.35
CA TYR A 207 11.71 7.85 2.37
C TYR A 207 12.84 8.72 1.80
N GLN A 208 13.71 8.16 0.95
CA GLN A 208 14.75 8.91 0.27
C GLN A 208 14.18 10.09 -0.53
N ILE A 209 13.11 9.87 -1.30
CA ILE A 209 12.43 10.91 -2.08
C ILE A 209 11.85 11.98 -1.16
N SER A 210 11.27 11.60 -0.02
CA SER A 210 10.70 12.53 0.95
C SER A 210 11.76 13.44 1.60
N ILE A 211 12.95 12.91 1.87
CA ILE A 211 14.11 13.68 2.36
C ILE A 211 14.52 14.72 1.32
N VAL A 212 14.66 14.32 0.05
CA VAL A 212 15.01 15.21 -1.04
C VAL A 212 13.94 16.28 -1.22
N ALA A 213 12.65 15.89 -1.24
CA ALA A 213 11.54 16.83 -1.35
C ALA A 213 11.56 17.88 -0.22
N LYS A 214 11.79 17.45 1.02
CA LYS A 214 11.87 18.35 2.18
C LYS A 214 13.05 19.32 2.06
N ALA A 215 14.23 18.85 1.65
CA ALA A 215 15.42 19.68 1.45
C ALA A 215 15.17 20.79 0.41
N PHE A 216 14.41 20.49 -0.64
CA PHE A 216 14.04 21.43 -1.70
C PHE A 216 12.68 22.15 -1.44
N LYS A 217 12.10 21.98 -0.26
CA LYS A 217 10.81 22.59 0.15
C LYS A 217 9.66 22.23 -0.81
N LYS A 218 9.69 21.04 -1.39
CA LYS A 218 8.61 20.54 -2.24
C LYS A 218 7.59 19.79 -1.40
N PRO A 219 6.28 20.04 -1.57
CA PRO A 219 5.25 19.29 -0.87
C PRO A 219 5.33 17.78 -1.17
N PHE A 220 5.10 16.96 -0.16
CA PHE A 220 5.05 15.51 -0.29
C PHE A 220 3.65 15.03 0.12
N TYR A 221 2.88 14.58 -0.86
CA TYR A 221 1.50 14.12 -0.70
C TYR A 221 1.41 12.61 -0.79
N VAL A 222 0.52 12.04 -0.01
CA VAL A 222 0.24 10.60 0.01
C VAL A 222 -1.22 10.37 -0.35
N ALA A 223 -1.51 9.43 -1.25
CA ALA A 223 -2.88 9.04 -1.59
C ALA A 223 -3.08 7.55 -1.28
N ALA A 224 -3.95 7.25 -0.32
CA ALA A 224 -4.20 5.88 0.10
C ALA A 224 -5.60 5.75 0.74
N GLU A 225 -6.17 4.56 0.63
CA GLU A 225 -7.45 4.21 1.23
C GLU A 225 -7.32 4.00 2.76
N SER A 226 -8.37 4.32 3.53
CA SER A 226 -8.38 4.23 4.99
C SER A 226 -8.20 2.81 5.54
N PHE A 227 -8.53 1.78 4.75
CA PHE A 227 -8.29 0.40 5.17
C PHE A 227 -6.79 0.04 5.31
N LYS A 228 -5.91 0.91 4.80
CA LYS A 228 -4.45 0.81 5.00
C LYS A 228 -3.97 1.43 6.32
N PHE A 229 -4.87 2.01 7.09
CA PHE A 229 -4.53 2.51 8.42
C PHE A 229 -4.27 1.33 9.35
N THR A 230 -3.13 1.37 10.03
CA THR A 230 -2.69 0.30 10.94
C THR A 230 -2.29 0.85 12.30
N ARG A 231 -2.62 0.08 13.35
CA ARG A 231 -2.23 0.38 14.74
C ARG A 231 -0.78 -0.04 15.00
N SER A 232 0.13 0.48 14.22
CA SER A 232 1.56 0.29 14.38
C SER A 232 2.21 1.65 14.61
N TYR A 233 3.26 1.70 15.43
CA TYR A 233 3.96 2.92 15.77
C TYR A 233 5.48 2.71 15.59
N PRO A 234 5.99 2.62 14.34
CA PRO A 234 7.41 2.45 14.10
C PRO A 234 8.18 3.71 14.52
N LEU A 235 9.28 3.54 15.22
CA LEU A 235 10.19 4.61 15.63
C LEU A 235 11.33 4.79 14.61
N ASN A 236 11.71 3.71 13.93
CA ASN A 236 12.82 3.69 12.97
C ASN A 236 12.60 2.65 11.87
N GLN A 237 13.56 2.51 10.94
CA GLN A 237 13.46 1.59 9.82
C GLN A 237 13.46 0.12 10.25
N SER A 238 14.19 -0.25 11.32
CA SER A 238 14.25 -1.64 11.79
C SER A 238 12.91 -2.16 12.30
N ASP A 239 12.03 -1.28 12.78
CA ASP A 239 10.72 -1.68 13.29
C ASP A 239 9.80 -2.20 12.18
N ILE A 240 10.12 -1.89 10.90
CA ILE A 240 9.37 -2.39 9.74
C ILE A 240 9.72 -3.84 9.45
N GLU A 241 10.95 -4.27 9.70
CA GLU A 241 11.37 -5.65 9.50
C GLU A 241 10.55 -6.61 10.37
N SER A 242 10.16 -6.16 11.56
CA SER A 242 9.27 -6.90 12.46
C SER A 242 7.82 -6.99 11.95
N LEU A 243 7.41 -6.09 11.05
CA LEU A 243 6.09 -6.10 10.40
C LEU A 243 6.05 -7.00 9.15
N LYS A 244 7.22 -7.41 8.67
CA LYS A 244 7.37 -8.40 7.61
C LYS A 244 7.59 -9.77 8.23
N ASN A 245 6.64 -10.66 8.10
CA ASN A 245 6.94 -12.09 8.19
C ASN A 245 7.79 -12.43 6.96
N GLU A 246 9.00 -12.89 7.22
CA GLU A 246 10.06 -13.25 6.30
C GLU A 246 9.56 -13.80 4.95
N HIS A 247 9.87 -13.16 3.83
CA HIS A 247 10.54 -13.83 2.72
C HIS A 247 10.85 -12.84 1.59
N ILE A 248 12.09 -12.81 1.30
CA ILE A 248 12.81 -12.02 0.33
C ILE A 248 12.26 -12.28 -1.07
N SER A 249 11.75 -11.22 -1.69
CA SER A 249 11.69 -11.13 -3.13
C SER A 249 13.08 -11.41 -3.73
N GLU A 250 13.14 -11.95 -4.93
CA GLU A 250 14.35 -12.39 -5.63
C GLU A 250 15.58 -11.54 -5.32
N PRO A 251 16.72 -12.19 -5.00
CA PRO A 251 17.95 -11.46 -4.68
C PRO A 251 18.31 -10.54 -5.84
N PHE A 252 18.87 -9.39 -5.49
CA PHE A 252 19.43 -8.43 -6.42
C PHE A 252 20.31 -9.19 -7.43
N LYS A 253 19.92 -9.23 -8.70
CA LYS A 253 20.74 -9.89 -9.73
C LYS A 253 22.03 -9.10 -9.86
N VAL A 254 23.09 -9.62 -9.26
CA VAL A 254 24.43 -9.11 -9.49
C VAL A 254 24.68 -9.14 -11.00
N CYS A 255 25.13 -8.03 -11.55
CA CYS A 255 25.40 -7.89 -12.97
C CYS A 255 26.43 -8.96 -13.39
N ASN A 256 26.03 -9.92 -14.20
CA ASN A 256 26.91 -10.98 -14.71
C ASN A 256 28.04 -10.44 -15.62
N SER A 257 28.10 -9.13 -15.87
CA SER A 257 29.13 -8.48 -16.69
C SER A 257 30.35 -8.01 -15.87
N CYS A 258 30.36 -8.13 -14.55
CA CYS A 258 31.56 -7.92 -13.75
C CYS A 258 32.44 -9.18 -13.80
N SER A 259 33.20 -9.34 -14.86
CA SER A 259 34.17 -10.43 -15.03
C SER A 259 35.31 -10.47 -13.98
N ASN A 260 35.38 -9.49 -13.07
CA ASN A 260 36.39 -9.36 -12.05
C ASN A 260 35.87 -9.44 -10.60
N CYS A 261 34.62 -9.84 -10.37
CA CYS A 261 34.17 -10.15 -9.01
C CYS A 261 34.60 -11.56 -8.64
N GLU A 262 35.73 -11.69 -7.95
CA GLU A 262 36.34 -12.97 -7.62
C GLU A 262 35.50 -13.86 -6.67
N ASN A 263 34.47 -13.36 -5.98
CA ASN A 263 33.58 -14.20 -5.16
C ASN A 263 32.24 -13.48 -4.89
N PRO A 264 31.26 -13.51 -5.81
CA PRO A 264 29.95 -12.93 -5.57
C PRO A 264 29.15 -13.64 -4.46
N GLU A 265 29.50 -14.89 -4.12
CA GLU A 265 28.82 -15.69 -3.08
C GLU A 265 29.14 -15.22 -1.64
N GLN A 266 30.14 -14.37 -1.44
CA GLN A 266 30.50 -13.85 -0.12
C GLN A 266 29.90 -12.47 0.21
N LEU A 267 29.18 -11.86 -0.74
CA LEU A 267 28.53 -10.58 -0.51
C LEU A 267 27.20 -10.76 0.23
N THR A 268 27.09 -10.21 1.41
CA THR A 268 25.80 -10.09 2.08
C THR A 268 24.99 -9.02 1.35
N ILE A 269 23.90 -9.44 0.68
CA ILE A 269 23.01 -8.54 -0.06
C ILE A 269 21.82 -8.24 0.84
N ASP A 270 21.70 -6.98 1.26
CA ASP A 270 20.50 -6.45 1.91
C ASP A 270 19.62 -5.77 0.85
N SER A 271 18.41 -6.28 0.65
CA SER A 271 17.48 -5.81 -0.36
C SER A 271 16.10 -5.55 0.24
N PRO A 272 15.95 -4.53 1.10
CA PRO A 272 14.65 -4.19 1.65
C PRO A 272 13.70 -3.76 0.51
N THR A 273 12.45 -4.18 0.59
CA THR A 273 11.43 -3.84 -0.42
C THR A 273 10.57 -2.66 -0.02
N LEU A 274 10.59 -2.32 1.26
CA LEU A 274 9.80 -1.24 1.85
C LEU A 274 10.68 -0.34 2.70
N ASP A 275 10.24 0.90 2.87
CA ASP A 275 10.80 1.85 3.83
C ASP A 275 9.71 2.56 4.63
N TYR A 276 10.09 3.13 5.76
CA TYR A 276 9.24 3.96 6.60
C TYR A 276 9.54 5.44 6.36
N THR A 277 8.50 6.19 6.01
CA THR A 277 8.57 7.65 5.91
C THR A 277 7.92 8.29 7.14
N PRO A 278 8.69 8.97 8.00
CA PRO A 278 8.15 9.65 9.18
C PRO A 278 7.15 10.76 8.82
N PRO A 279 6.17 11.06 9.70
CA PRO A 279 5.14 12.06 9.45
C PRO A 279 5.70 13.46 9.19
N SER A 280 6.87 13.79 9.74
CA SER A 280 7.52 15.10 9.53
C SER A 280 7.95 15.37 8.09
N TYR A 281 7.94 14.38 7.21
CA TYR A 281 8.25 14.50 5.78
C TYR A 281 7.00 14.55 4.90
N ILE A 282 5.82 14.30 5.47
CA ILE A 282 4.54 14.24 4.76
C ILE A 282 3.80 15.55 4.95
N THR A 283 3.30 16.13 3.86
CA THR A 283 2.54 17.37 3.90
C THR A 283 1.06 17.11 4.16
N LEU A 284 0.44 16.24 3.35
CA LEU A 284 -0.97 15.85 3.46
C LEU A 284 -1.17 14.41 3.00
N LEU A 285 -2.24 13.79 3.52
CA LEU A 285 -2.74 12.49 3.08
C LEU A 285 -4.13 12.67 2.46
N PHE A 286 -4.31 12.14 1.25
CA PHE A 286 -5.59 12.10 0.54
C PHE A 286 -6.23 10.73 0.78
N THR A 287 -7.33 10.71 1.50
CA THR A 287 -8.10 9.51 1.82
C THR A 287 -9.57 9.72 1.48
N GLU A 288 -10.37 8.68 1.44
CA GLU A 288 -11.82 8.81 1.28
C GLU A 288 -12.51 9.40 2.51
N LEU A 289 -11.81 9.44 3.66
CA LEU A 289 -12.28 10.12 4.87
C LEU A 289 -12.11 11.64 4.76
N GLY A 290 -11.17 12.09 3.94
CA GLY A 290 -10.86 13.50 3.74
C GLY A 290 -9.39 13.74 3.39
N VAL A 291 -9.02 15.02 3.32
CA VAL A 291 -7.63 15.47 3.23
C VAL A 291 -7.12 15.67 4.65
N LEU A 292 -6.19 14.85 5.07
CA LEU A 292 -5.71 14.77 6.44
C LEU A 292 -4.28 15.33 6.55
N THR A 293 -3.98 15.95 7.68
CA THR A 293 -2.60 16.12 8.11
C THR A 293 -2.09 14.82 8.74
N PRO A 294 -0.78 14.56 8.77
CA PRO A 294 -0.25 13.38 9.47
C PRO A 294 -0.74 13.26 10.92
N SER A 295 -0.85 14.37 11.64
CA SER A 295 -1.33 14.40 13.03
C SER A 295 -2.81 14.00 13.17
N ALA A 296 -3.63 14.17 12.14
CA ALA A 296 -5.05 13.80 12.18
C ALA A 296 -5.29 12.28 11.99
N VAL A 297 -4.27 11.53 11.57
CA VAL A 297 -4.39 10.08 11.34
C VAL A 297 -4.74 9.34 12.63
N SER A 298 -4.13 9.71 13.76
CA SER A 298 -4.42 9.10 15.06
C SER A 298 -5.90 9.27 15.45
N ASP A 299 -6.47 10.46 15.24
CA ASP A 299 -7.88 10.73 15.52
C ASP A 299 -8.81 9.92 14.64
N GLU A 300 -8.48 9.79 13.34
CA GLU A 300 -9.27 8.95 12.41
C GLU A 300 -9.14 7.47 12.76
N LEU A 301 -7.96 7.00 13.17
CA LEU A 301 -7.79 5.63 13.68
C LEU A 301 -8.66 5.37 14.90
N ILE A 302 -8.71 6.31 15.84
CA ILE A 302 -9.60 6.19 17.00
C ILE A 302 -11.04 6.02 16.54
N LYS A 303 -11.55 6.87 15.64
CA LYS A 303 -12.92 6.77 15.11
C LYS A 303 -13.20 5.45 14.37
N LEU A 304 -12.21 4.92 13.64
CA LEU A 304 -12.33 3.66 12.92
C LEU A 304 -12.32 2.45 13.88
N TYR A 305 -11.62 2.57 15.01
CA TYR A 305 -11.41 1.44 15.93
C TYR A 305 -12.24 1.53 17.24
N TYR A 306 -12.87 2.65 17.55
CA TYR A 306 -13.77 2.85 18.70
C TYR A 306 -15.12 3.41 18.28
#